data_dcf871a5418c8e551570ddc90d35e8e8
#
_entry.id   dcf871a5418c8e551570ddc90d35e8e8
#
_cell.length_a   1.000
_cell.length_b   1.000
_cell.length_c   1.000
_cell.angle_alpha   90.00
_cell.angle_beta   90.00
_cell.angle_gamma   90.00
#
_symmetry.space_group_name_H-M   'P 1'
#
loop_
_entity.id
_entity.type
_entity.pdbx_description
1 polymer ?
#
loop_
_entity_poly.entity_id
_entity_poly.type
_entity_poly.pdbx_seq_one_letter_code
_entity_poly.pdbx_strand_id
1 'polypeptide(L)'
;MPTRAQVLLLSILLSGCWNSVEDQAKKLGAREFTTQTWATATDLQRGEMTASLLRKHDVTSFHRKEVVALLGAPTGYYDYDTNPAYFVGPTTVESMYGKGYLLVFETDKYDGEVDRVFFLPEVE
;
A
#
# COMPACT_ATOMS: atom_id res chain seq x y z
N MET A 1 3.49 41.04 0.99
CA MET A 1 2.17 41.23 0.38
C MET A 1 1.20 40.22 0.92
N PRO A 2 0.09 40.66 1.52
CA PRO A 2 -0.83 39.73 2.22
C PRO A 2 -1.46 38.68 1.31
N THR A 3 -1.71 38.99 0.04
CA THR A 3 -2.34 38.07 -0.90
C THR A 3 -1.53 36.83 -1.20
N ARG A 4 -0.19 36.94 -1.21
CA ARG A 4 0.69 35.79 -1.44
C ARG A 4 0.69 34.82 -0.27
N ALA A 5 0.64 35.32 0.94
CA ALA A 5 0.58 34.48 2.13
C ALA A 5 -0.73 33.70 2.18
N GLN A 6 -1.83 34.29 1.77
CA GLN A 6 -3.12 33.63 1.72
C GLN A 6 -3.15 32.47 0.73
N VAL A 7 -2.54 32.64 -0.45
CA VAL A 7 -2.47 31.60 -1.47
C VAL A 7 -1.64 30.41 -0.98
N LEU A 8 -0.50 30.67 -0.33
CA LEU A 8 0.32 29.62 0.26
C LEU A 8 -0.41 28.84 1.34
N LEU A 9 -1.16 29.54 2.18
CA LEU A 9 -1.94 28.90 3.24
C LEU A 9 -3.00 27.97 2.68
N LEU A 10 -3.67 28.39 1.61
CA LEU A 10 -4.67 27.58 0.92
C LEU A 10 -4.07 26.30 0.34
N SER A 11 -2.88 26.40 -0.24
CA SER A 11 -2.16 25.24 -0.79
C SER A 11 -1.84 24.21 0.29
N ILE A 12 -1.43 24.65 1.48
CA ILE A 12 -1.14 23.77 2.62
C ILE A 12 -2.41 23.06 3.06
N LEU A 13 -3.54 23.75 3.13
CA LEU A 13 -4.82 23.14 3.52
C LEU A 13 -5.25 22.06 2.53
N LEU A 14 -5.09 22.29 1.23
CA LEU A 14 -5.44 21.32 0.20
C LEU A 14 -4.57 20.06 0.30
N SER A 15 -3.27 20.21 0.53
CA SER A 15 -2.38 19.05 0.66
C SER A 15 -2.66 18.23 1.91
N GLY A 16 -3.26 18.82 2.95
CA GLY A 16 -3.64 18.12 4.17
C GLY A 16 -4.88 17.24 4.06
N CYS A 17 -5.62 17.32 2.94
CA CYS A 17 -6.87 16.57 2.77
C CYS A 17 -6.68 15.17 2.20
N TRP A 18 -5.47 14.77 1.82
CA TRP A 18 -5.20 13.50 1.16
C TRP A 18 -4.35 12.58 2.02
N ASN A 19 -4.84 11.34 2.22
CA ASN A 19 -4.06 10.27 2.84
C ASN A 19 -3.40 9.44 1.75
N SER A 20 -2.08 9.57 1.59
CA SER A 20 -1.33 8.73 0.67
C SER A 20 -1.27 7.30 1.20
N VAL A 21 -0.93 6.36 0.33
CA VAL A 21 -0.71 4.97 0.75
C VAL A 21 0.44 4.88 1.76
N GLU A 22 1.48 5.70 1.60
CA GLU A 22 2.60 5.76 2.54
C GLU A 22 2.16 6.24 3.92
N ASP A 23 1.31 7.25 3.98
CA ASP A 23 0.78 7.75 5.26
C ASP A 23 -0.10 6.72 5.93
N GLN A 24 -0.92 6.01 5.17
CA GLN A 24 -1.74 4.92 5.68
C GLN A 24 -0.87 3.79 6.23
N ALA A 25 0.18 3.41 5.49
CA ALA A 25 1.09 2.35 5.90
C ALA A 25 1.80 2.67 7.22
N LYS A 26 2.18 3.92 7.44
CA LYS A 26 2.81 4.36 8.70
C LYS A 26 1.93 4.13 9.91
N LYS A 27 0.62 4.18 9.74
CA LYS A 27 -0.32 3.93 10.84
C LYS A 27 -0.33 2.46 11.27
N LEU A 28 0.11 1.55 10.41
CA LEU A 28 0.17 0.13 10.70
C LEU A 28 1.47 -0.28 11.41
N GLY A 29 2.50 0.54 11.36
CA GLY A 29 3.74 0.28 12.09
C GLY A 29 4.98 0.76 11.36
N ALA A 30 6.13 0.49 12.00
CA ALA A 30 7.44 0.93 11.53
C ALA A 30 8.45 -0.23 11.47
N ARG A 31 7.96 -1.45 11.31
CA ARG A 31 8.82 -2.64 11.23
C ARG A 31 9.58 -2.63 9.91
N GLU A 32 10.86 -2.97 9.97
CA GLU A 32 11.69 -3.03 8.77
C GLU A 32 11.27 -4.19 7.87
N PHE A 33 11.12 -3.88 6.58
CA PHE A 33 10.84 -4.88 5.54
C PHE A 33 12.13 -5.49 5.02
N THR A 34 12.14 -6.82 4.93
CA THR A 34 13.05 -7.58 4.06
C THR A 34 12.23 -8.67 3.39
N THR A 35 12.68 -9.15 2.24
CA THR A 35 12.00 -10.26 1.55
C THR A 35 11.87 -11.48 2.44
N GLN A 36 12.91 -11.78 3.21
CA GLN A 36 12.94 -12.94 4.10
C GLN A 36 11.97 -12.79 5.28
N THR A 37 11.94 -11.64 5.93
CA THR A 37 11.04 -11.40 7.06
C THR A 37 9.58 -11.37 6.61
N TRP A 38 9.32 -10.81 5.43
CA TRP A 38 7.97 -10.81 4.86
C TRP A 38 7.47 -12.24 4.58
N ALA A 39 8.33 -13.11 4.06
CA ALA A 39 7.96 -14.48 3.68
C ALA A 39 7.44 -15.31 4.85
N THR A 40 7.93 -15.05 6.06
CA THR A 40 7.55 -15.79 7.27
C THR A 40 6.67 -14.99 8.23
N ALA A 41 6.31 -13.77 7.85
CA ALA A 41 5.53 -12.88 8.71
C ALA A 41 4.06 -13.24 8.73
N THR A 42 3.41 -12.94 9.85
CA THR A 42 1.95 -12.95 9.95
C THR A 42 1.36 -11.76 9.20
N ASP A 43 0.07 -11.78 8.94
CA ASP A 43 -0.61 -10.64 8.30
C ASP A 43 -0.42 -9.35 9.11
N LEU A 44 -0.51 -9.44 10.44
CA LEU A 44 -0.27 -8.30 11.32
C LEU A 44 1.14 -7.74 11.13
N GLN A 45 2.15 -8.60 11.13
CA GLN A 45 3.55 -8.20 10.93
C GLN A 45 3.78 -7.61 9.54
N ARG A 46 3.13 -8.16 8.52
CA ARG A 46 3.19 -7.61 7.15
C ARG A 46 2.62 -6.19 7.10
N GLY A 47 1.53 -5.95 7.83
CA GLY A 47 1.01 -4.60 7.98
C GLY A 47 2.05 -3.65 8.56
N GLU A 48 2.73 -4.08 9.61
CA GLU A 48 3.78 -3.29 10.26
C GLU A 48 4.97 -3.01 9.33
N MET A 49 5.23 -3.88 8.34
CA MET A 49 6.35 -3.74 7.40
C MET A 49 6.02 -2.90 6.17
N THR A 50 4.74 -2.59 5.93
CA THR A 50 4.31 -1.98 4.66
C THR A 50 4.92 -0.61 4.43
N ALA A 51 5.04 0.23 5.46
CA ALA A 51 5.67 1.53 5.32
C ALA A 51 7.14 1.42 4.87
N SER A 52 7.88 0.48 5.48
CA SER A 52 9.27 0.22 5.11
C SER A 52 9.37 -0.32 3.68
N LEU A 53 8.47 -1.22 3.29
CA LEU A 53 8.40 -1.74 1.92
C LEU A 53 8.27 -0.60 0.90
N LEU A 54 7.30 0.28 1.12
CA LEU A 54 7.02 1.38 0.19
C LEU A 54 8.13 2.42 0.15
N ARG A 55 8.86 2.59 1.27
CA ARG A 55 10.00 3.50 1.32
C ARG A 55 11.23 2.94 0.62
N LYS A 56 11.47 1.63 0.75
CA LYS A 56 12.66 0.97 0.19
C LYS A 56 12.56 0.67 -1.30
N HIS A 57 11.34 0.48 -1.79
CA HIS A 57 11.10 0.05 -3.16
C HIS A 57 10.12 0.97 -3.85
N ASP A 58 10.47 1.43 -5.04
CA ASP A 58 9.56 2.19 -5.90
C ASP A 58 8.63 1.21 -6.63
N VAL A 59 7.62 0.72 -5.90
CA VAL A 59 6.73 -0.32 -6.39
C VAL A 59 5.86 0.13 -7.57
N THR A 60 5.68 1.43 -7.75
CA THR A 60 4.93 1.97 -8.89
C THR A 60 5.70 1.86 -10.20
N SER A 61 7.01 1.59 -10.15
CA SER A 61 7.83 1.32 -11.32
C SER A 61 7.93 -0.18 -11.64
N PHE A 62 7.28 -1.03 -10.84
CA PHE A 62 7.37 -2.48 -10.98
C PHE A 62 6.41 -3.02 -12.04
N HIS A 63 6.80 -4.17 -12.60
CA HIS A 63 5.90 -5.08 -13.28
C HIS A 63 5.30 -6.04 -12.23
N ARG A 64 4.10 -6.59 -12.51
CA ARG A 64 3.45 -7.57 -11.60
C ARG A 64 4.38 -8.72 -11.21
N LYS A 65 5.23 -9.16 -12.13
CA LYS A 65 6.20 -10.22 -11.86
C LYS A 65 7.22 -9.82 -10.80
N GLU A 66 7.60 -8.55 -10.78
CA GLU A 66 8.54 -8.04 -9.79
C GLU A 66 7.90 -7.95 -8.42
N VAL A 67 6.61 -7.59 -8.36
CA VAL A 67 5.85 -7.58 -7.10
C VAL A 67 5.82 -8.99 -6.51
N VAL A 68 5.48 -9.98 -7.31
CA VAL A 68 5.41 -11.38 -6.86
C VAL A 68 6.79 -11.92 -6.50
N ALA A 69 7.83 -11.55 -7.25
CA ALA A 69 9.20 -11.94 -6.93
C ALA A 69 9.64 -11.37 -5.57
N LEU A 70 9.22 -10.14 -5.25
CA LEU A 70 9.57 -9.49 -3.99
C LEU A 70 8.76 -10.01 -2.81
N LEU A 71 7.44 -10.18 -2.99
CA LEU A 71 6.50 -10.43 -1.89
C LEU A 71 5.99 -11.88 -1.82
N GLY A 72 6.29 -12.70 -2.81
CA GLY A 72 5.78 -14.06 -2.88
C GLY A 72 4.38 -14.12 -3.45
N ALA A 73 3.75 -15.30 -3.34
CA ALA A 73 2.41 -15.53 -3.85
C ALA A 73 1.39 -14.59 -3.19
N PRO A 74 0.51 -13.96 -3.97
CA PRO A 74 -0.56 -13.14 -3.40
C PRO A 74 -1.44 -13.95 -2.46
N THR A 75 -1.89 -13.31 -1.37
CA THR A 75 -2.75 -13.96 -0.38
C THR A 75 -4.20 -13.49 -0.47
N GLY A 76 -4.46 -12.48 -1.27
CA GLY A 76 -5.78 -11.94 -1.49
C GLY A 76 -6.07 -11.77 -2.98
N TYR A 77 -7.20 -11.17 -3.24
CA TYR A 77 -7.73 -11.06 -4.60
C TYR A 77 -8.43 -9.71 -4.77
N TYR A 78 -8.17 -9.05 -5.89
CA TYR A 78 -8.82 -7.80 -6.24
C TYR A 78 -9.13 -7.77 -7.73
N ASP A 79 -10.41 -7.74 -8.10
CA ASP A 79 -10.96 -7.74 -9.46
C ASP A 79 -10.45 -8.90 -10.32
N TYR A 80 -9.16 -8.91 -10.63
CA TYR A 80 -8.53 -9.91 -11.50
C TYR A 80 -7.29 -10.48 -10.82
N ASP A 81 -6.94 -11.71 -11.18
CA ASP A 81 -5.73 -12.37 -10.69
C ASP A 81 -4.44 -11.72 -11.23
N THR A 82 -4.55 -10.78 -12.17
CA THR A 82 -3.43 -9.97 -12.64
C THR A 82 -3.04 -8.85 -11.67
N ASN A 83 -3.84 -8.59 -10.65
CA ASN A 83 -3.58 -7.58 -9.64
C ASN A 83 -3.10 -8.24 -8.35
N PRO A 84 -1.78 -8.37 -8.11
CA PRO A 84 -1.30 -8.97 -6.87
C PRO A 84 -1.86 -8.23 -5.66
N ALA A 85 -2.38 -8.99 -4.69
CA ALA A 85 -2.95 -8.42 -3.48
C ALA A 85 -2.57 -9.27 -2.27
N TYR A 86 -2.34 -8.61 -1.14
CA TYR A 86 -1.82 -9.24 0.06
C TYR A 86 -2.60 -8.78 1.27
N PHE A 87 -3.09 -9.71 2.08
CA PHE A 87 -3.68 -9.36 3.37
C PHE A 87 -2.60 -8.92 4.34
N VAL A 88 -2.81 -7.76 4.95
CA VAL A 88 -1.88 -7.17 5.91
C VAL A 88 -2.65 -6.55 7.07
N GLY A 89 -2.02 -6.47 8.24
CA GLY A 89 -2.60 -5.79 9.39
C GLY A 89 -3.54 -6.66 10.22
N PRO A 90 -4.25 -6.05 11.17
CA PRO A 90 -5.05 -6.81 12.12
C PRO A 90 -6.26 -7.46 11.45
N THR A 91 -6.54 -8.71 11.84
CA THR A 91 -7.66 -9.49 11.31
C THR A 91 -9.02 -9.03 11.86
N THR A 92 -9.03 -8.06 12.77
CA THR A 92 -10.25 -7.41 13.25
C THR A 92 -10.88 -6.48 12.23
N VAL A 93 -10.11 -6.06 11.21
CA VAL A 93 -10.62 -5.29 10.07
C VAL A 93 -11.25 -6.26 9.09
N GLU A 94 -12.46 -5.98 8.65
CA GLU A 94 -13.17 -6.84 7.70
C GLU A 94 -13.64 -6.04 6.49
N SER A 95 -13.65 -6.70 5.34
CA SER A 95 -14.19 -6.18 4.09
C SER A 95 -14.83 -7.32 3.30
N MET A 96 -15.42 -6.99 2.16
CA MET A 96 -15.95 -8.01 1.26
C MET A 96 -14.89 -8.98 0.74
N TYR A 97 -13.62 -8.62 0.85
CA TYR A 97 -12.48 -9.43 0.38
C TYR A 97 -11.95 -10.40 1.44
N GLY A 98 -12.22 -10.15 2.72
CA GLY A 98 -11.75 -11.01 3.80
C GLY A 98 -11.36 -10.22 5.04
N LYS A 99 -10.54 -10.82 5.88
CA LYS A 99 -10.07 -10.23 7.14
C LYS A 99 -8.70 -9.61 6.97
N GLY A 100 -8.53 -8.41 7.51
CA GLY A 100 -7.34 -7.58 7.37
C GLY A 100 -7.52 -6.54 6.28
N TYR A 101 -6.52 -5.67 6.15
CA TYR A 101 -6.45 -4.77 5.01
C TYR A 101 -5.91 -5.53 3.81
N LEU A 102 -6.48 -5.27 2.64
CA LEU A 102 -5.94 -5.81 1.41
C LEU A 102 -5.03 -4.74 0.78
N LEU A 103 -3.74 -5.03 0.70
CA LEU A 103 -2.76 -4.18 0.01
C LEU A 103 -2.75 -4.61 -1.45
N VAL A 104 -3.22 -3.74 -2.33
CA VAL A 104 -3.44 -4.04 -3.74
C VAL A 104 -2.39 -3.35 -4.60
N PHE A 105 -1.79 -4.12 -5.51
CA PHE A 105 -0.95 -3.61 -6.59
C PHE A 105 -1.76 -3.74 -7.88
N GLU A 106 -2.48 -2.68 -8.24
CA GLU A 106 -3.28 -2.69 -9.44
C GLU A 106 -2.38 -2.54 -10.65
N THR A 107 -2.47 -3.47 -11.60
CA THR A 107 -1.60 -3.50 -12.77
C THR A 107 -2.41 -3.32 -14.04
N ASP A 108 -1.76 -2.78 -15.06
CA ASP A 108 -2.33 -2.71 -16.40
C ASP A 108 -2.45 -4.13 -16.96
N LYS A 109 -3.62 -4.45 -17.50
CA LYS A 109 -3.91 -5.82 -17.98
C LYS A 109 -3.12 -6.19 -19.23
N TYR A 110 -2.62 -5.21 -19.97
CA TYR A 110 -1.89 -5.46 -21.22
C TYR A 110 -0.38 -5.57 -20.99
N ASP A 111 0.22 -4.59 -20.29
CA ASP A 111 1.68 -4.54 -20.11
C ASP A 111 2.13 -5.04 -18.72
N GLY A 112 1.21 -5.18 -17.76
CA GLY A 112 1.53 -5.67 -16.42
C GLY A 112 2.23 -4.65 -15.52
N GLU A 113 2.34 -3.42 -15.94
CA GLU A 113 2.93 -2.35 -15.13
C GLU A 113 2.01 -2.00 -13.96
N VAL A 114 2.59 -1.72 -12.80
CA VAL A 114 1.83 -1.27 -11.63
C VAL A 114 1.33 0.15 -11.89
N ASP A 115 0.00 0.31 -11.90
CA ASP A 115 -0.63 1.62 -12.08
C ASP A 115 -0.79 2.36 -10.75
N ARG A 116 -1.16 1.64 -9.70
CA ARG A 116 -1.31 2.22 -8.36
C ARG A 116 -1.25 1.16 -7.27
N VAL A 117 -0.96 1.63 -6.06
CA VAL A 117 -0.94 0.81 -4.85
C VAL A 117 -1.89 1.45 -3.84
N PHE A 118 -2.74 0.63 -3.22
CA PHE A 118 -3.71 1.15 -2.25
C PHE A 118 -4.15 0.09 -1.26
N PHE A 119 -4.78 0.52 -0.16
CA PHE A 119 -5.39 -0.37 0.83
C PHE A 119 -6.90 -0.43 0.66
N LEU A 120 -7.47 -1.60 0.90
CA LEU A 120 -8.90 -1.81 1.02
C LEU A 120 -9.23 -2.52 2.35
N PRO A 121 -10.06 -1.93 3.22
CA PRO A 121 -10.46 -0.52 3.20
C PRO A 121 -9.28 0.41 3.47
N GLU A 122 -9.50 1.71 3.31
CA GLU A 122 -8.46 2.68 3.67
C GLU A 122 -8.11 2.59 5.13
N VAL A 123 -6.83 2.77 5.46
CA VAL A 123 -6.35 2.81 6.84
C VAL A 123 -6.62 4.20 7.41
N GLU A 124 -7.43 4.26 8.45
CA GLU A 124 -7.82 5.52 9.11
C GLU A 124 -6.89 5.93 10.24
#